data_29df1ab759d13d06a90822beb1e0b806
#
_entry.id   29df1ab759d13d06a90822beb1e0b806
#
_cell.length_a   1.000
_cell.length_b   1.000
_cell.length_c   1.000
_cell.angle_alpha   90.00
_cell.angle_beta   90.00
_cell.angle_gamma   90.00
#
_symmetry.space_group_name_H-M   'P 1'
#
loop_
_entity.id
_entity.type
_entity.pdbx_description
1 polymer ?
#
loop_
_entity_poly.entity_id
_entity_poly.type
_entity_poly.pdbx_seq_one_letter_code
_entity_poly.pdbx_strand_id
1 'polypeptide(L)'
;MLAAGGSCLIWLARDERLGGTVALKFLQPHLAGDPHMQQELRQEAVQCRRLSHQNIVQLYDLYEAPGEDSFLVMEFVEGASLHTLRLERAATVFTWADLRPIILQLCSALDHAHAEAVIHRDLKPANIMVDQAGRVRLADLGISASLDDPYTELLGMRDTRGTVTFMSPQQHEGEPPQVSDDIYALGATLYELLCGVPPFHTGDIQHQLQAVPPQPIEARLKEKQLPCDTPVPVQEMIMKCLNKDPAIRPVSVRALAQVIAPEVVTQSLFLTPPPTATRSAPAHTGKRGTRGRFSKEFYIVMLVLGALLVIAIVTLWMVLAK
;
A
#
# COMPACT_ATOMS: atom_id res chain seq x y z
N MET A 1 -9.35 15.35 4.89
CA MET A 1 -9.13 13.90 4.93
C MET A 1 -8.94 13.42 3.49
N LEU A 2 -7.90 12.63 3.21
CA LEU A 2 -7.62 12.08 1.87
C LEU A 2 -8.23 10.70 1.69
N ALA A 3 -8.10 9.83 2.68
CA ALA A 3 -8.62 8.47 2.64
C ALA A 3 -8.98 7.98 4.05
N ALA A 4 -9.89 7.01 4.12
CA ALA A 4 -10.22 6.24 5.31
C ALA A 4 -10.17 4.75 4.94
N GLY A 5 -9.31 4.00 5.61
CA GLY A 5 -9.21 2.54 5.50
C GLY A 5 -9.76 1.85 6.75
N GLY A 6 -9.73 0.52 6.79
CA GLY A 6 -10.24 -0.26 7.93
C GLY A 6 -9.55 0.07 9.25
N SER A 7 -8.24 0.33 9.25
CA SER A 7 -7.44 0.58 10.46
C SER A 7 -6.89 2.01 10.58
N CYS A 8 -6.82 2.76 9.48
CA CYS A 8 -6.14 4.05 9.45
C CYS A 8 -6.93 5.14 8.72
N LEU A 9 -6.66 6.39 9.12
CA LEU A 9 -7.13 7.62 8.48
C LEU A 9 -5.95 8.37 7.91
N ILE A 10 -6.05 8.83 6.66
CA ILE A 10 -4.99 9.62 6.01
C ILE A 10 -5.48 11.06 5.83
N TRP A 11 -4.71 12.00 6.32
CA TRP A 11 -4.98 13.43 6.23
C TRP A 11 -3.92 14.14 5.43
N LEU A 12 -4.35 15.12 4.63
CA LEU A 12 -3.44 16.11 4.05
C LEU A 12 -3.14 17.19 5.09
N ALA A 13 -1.87 17.49 5.29
CA ALA A 13 -1.42 18.54 6.18
C ALA A 13 -0.33 19.39 5.53
N ARG A 14 -0.11 20.57 6.06
CA ARG A 14 1.02 21.45 5.71
C ARG A 14 2.00 21.49 6.87
N ASP A 15 3.25 21.21 6.58
CA ASP A 15 4.33 21.44 7.54
C ASP A 15 4.62 22.95 7.61
N GLU A 16 4.23 23.58 8.69
CA GLU A 16 4.42 25.04 8.87
C GLU A 16 5.88 25.43 9.10
N ARG A 17 6.73 24.47 9.52
CA ARG A 17 8.14 24.71 9.84
C ARG A 17 9.04 24.56 8.62
N LEU A 18 8.78 23.54 7.78
CA LEU A 18 9.56 23.23 6.60
C LEU A 18 8.90 23.72 5.31
N GLY A 19 7.61 24.09 5.36
CA GLY A 19 6.90 24.72 4.25
C GLY A 19 6.44 23.74 3.18
N GLY A 20 6.25 22.47 3.50
CA GLY A 20 5.83 21.42 2.56
C GLY A 20 4.43 20.88 2.84
N THR A 21 3.87 20.17 1.87
CA THR A 21 2.66 19.36 2.04
C THR A 21 3.05 17.93 2.40
N VAL A 22 2.38 17.37 3.41
CA VAL A 22 2.64 16.01 3.92
C VAL A 22 1.35 15.24 4.07
N ALA A 23 1.44 13.91 4.06
CA ALA A 23 0.36 13.03 4.45
C ALA A 23 0.57 12.59 5.91
N LEU A 24 -0.49 12.67 6.71
CA LEU A 24 -0.49 12.19 8.08
C LEU A 24 -1.35 10.92 8.16
N LYS A 25 -0.78 9.81 8.63
CA LYS A 25 -1.48 8.54 8.79
C LYS A 25 -1.71 8.27 10.26
N PHE A 26 -2.98 8.29 10.67
CA PHE A 26 -3.45 8.03 12.02
C PHE A 26 -4.07 6.64 12.10
N LEU A 27 -3.97 6.00 13.26
CA LEU A 27 -4.86 4.89 13.59
C LEU A 27 -6.32 5.39 13.69
N GLN A 28 -7.28 4.53 13.37
CA GLN A 28 -8.69 4.85 13.61
C GLN A 28 -8.92 5.10 15.12
N PRO A 29 -9.84 6.02 15.51
CA PRO A 29 -10.03 6.40 16.91
C PRO A 29 -10.31 5.24 17.87
N HIS A 30 -10.98 4.19 17.40
CA HIS A 30 -11.27 2.99 18.19
C HIS A 30 -10.05 2.07 18.36
N LEU A 31 -8.99 2.24 17.57
CA LEU A 31 -7.73 1.50 17.63
C LEU A 31 -6.59 2.32 18.26
N ALA A 32 -6.74 3.64 18.32
CA ALA A 32 -5.68 4.54 18.78
C ALA A 32 -5.24 4.29 20.24
N GLY A 33 -6.13 3.75 21.07
CA GLY A 33 -5.84 3.38 22.45
C GLY A 33 -5.27 1.96 22.62
N ASP A 34 -5.19 1.15 21.56
CA ASP A 34 -4.69 -0.22 21.64
C ASP A 34 -3.15 -0.24 21.61
N PRO A 35 -2.47 -0.75 22.68
CA PRO A 35 -1.01 -0.81 22.72
C PRO A 35 -0.39 -1.66 21.61
N HIS A 36 -1.09 -2.72 21.16
CA HIS A 36 -0.65 -3.57 20.07
C HIS A 36 -0.63 -2.79 18.75
N MET A 37 -1.70 -2.09 18.43
CA MET A 37 -1.80 -1.26 17.22
C MET A 37 -0.78 -0.11 17.22
N GLN A 38 -0.51 0.49 18.39
CA GLN A 38 0.55 1.49 18.52
C GLN A 38 1.94 0.90 18.29
N GLN A 39 2.18 -0.33 18.77
CA GLN A 39 3.45 -1.01 18.53
C GLN A 39 3.65 -1.33 17.06
N GLU A 40 2.59 -1.71 16.35
CA GLU A 40 2.62 -1.94 14.91
C GLU A 40 2.95 -0.69 14.12
N LEU A 41 2.30 0.44 14.46
CA LEU A 41 2.62 1.73 13.86
C LEU A 41 4.11 2.09 14.04
N ARG A 42 4.69 1.78 15.21
CA ARG A 42 6.14 1.95 15.45
C ARG A 42 6.99 1.00 14.60
N GLN A 43 6.57 -0.25 14.49
CA GLN A 43 7.31 -1.24 13.68
C GLN A 43 7.31 -0.84 12.20
N GLU A 44 6.18 -0.39 11.67
CA GLU A 44 6.11 0.18 10.34
C GLU A 44 7.08 1.34 10.18
N ALA A 45 7.05 2.29 11.11
CA ALA A 45 7.97 3.43 11.07
C ALA A 45 9.43 2.99 11.01
N VAL A 46 9.82 2.00 11.81
CA VAL A 46 11.18 1.45 11.82
C VAL A 46 11.54 0.78 10.48
N GLN A 47 10.63 0.02 9.89
CA GLN A 47 10.86 -0.66 8.61
C GLN A 47 10.92 0.36 7.46
N CYS A 48 9.92 1.23 7.34
CA CYS A 48 9.85 2.23 6.28
C CYS A 48 11.01 3.24 6.33
N ARG A 49 11.55 3.56 7.52
CA ARG A 49 12.67 4.48 7.68
C ARG A 49 13.96 3.99 7.01
N ARG A 50 14.11 2.67 6.80
CA ARG A 50 15.26 2.09 6.09
C ARG A 50 15.13 2.20 4.57
N LEU A 51 13.91 2.38 4.07
CA LEU A 51 13.63 2.41 2.65
C LEU A 51 13.76 3.82 2.10
N SER A 52 14.75 4.03 1.25
CA SER A 52 14.92 5.27 0.50
C SER A 52 15.01 4.94 -0.98
N HIS A 53 13.89 5.04 -1.69
CA HIS A 53 13.80 4.70 -3.11
C HIS A 53 12.81 5.62 -3.81
N GLN A 54 13.14 6.04 -5.05
CA GLN A 54 12.32 6.98 -5.82
C GLN A 54 10.88 6.51 -6.10
N ASN A 55 10.63 5.21 -6.02
CA ASN A 55 9.31 4.62 -6.26
C ASN A 55 8.67 4.09 -4.97
N ILE A 56 9.14 4.49 -3.80
CA ILE A 56 8.55 4.19 -2.49
C ILE A 56 8.17 5.52 -1.83
N VAL A 57 6.98 5.58 -1.21
CA VAL A 57 6.55 6.72 -0.41
C VAL A 57 7.49 6.89 0.78
N GLN A 58 8.10 8.07 0.90
CA GLN A 58 9.06 8.34 1.95
C GLN A 58 8.36 8.57 3.29
N LEU A 59 8.77 7.86 4.32
CA LEU A 59 8.42 8.17 5.70
C LEU A 59 9.37 9.25 6.22
N TYR A 60 8.81 10.36 6.73
CA TYR A 60 9.58 11.45 7.29
C TYR A 60 9.76 11.32 8.79
N ASP A 61 8.68 11.01 9.53
CA ASP A 61 8.74 10.92 10.99
C ASP A 61 7.58 10.09 11.56
N LEU A 62 7.74 9.68 12.82
CA LEU A 62 6.68 9.15 13.67
C LEU A 62 6.46 10.13 14.82
N TYR A 63 5.25 10.66 14.95
CA TYR A 63 4.88 11.51 16.08
C TYR A 63 4.23 10.67 17.18
N GLU A 64 4.74 10.84 18.40
CA GLU A 64 4.18 10.25 19.61
C GLU A 64 4.28 11.24 20.76
N ALA A 65 3.17 11.49 21.45
CA ALA A 65 3.16 12.29 22.65
C ALA A 65 2.18 11.71 23.69
N PRO A 66 2.49 11.78 24.99
CA PRO A 66 1.59 11.28 26.03
C PRO A 66 0.24 11.98 25.99
N GLY A 67 -0.86 11.19 25.86
CA GLY A 67 -2.22 11.69 25.80
C GLY A 67 -2.65 12.28 24.46
N GLU A 68 -1.85 12.12 23.42
CA GLU A 68 -2.17 12.52 22.04
C GLU A 68 -2.13 11.30 21.12
N ASP A 69 -2.85 11.37 19.99
CA ASP A 69 -2.84 10.31 19.00
C ASP A 69 -1.47 10.24 18.29
N SER A 70 -0.96 9.03 18.16
CA SER A 70 0.26 8.77 17.39
C SER A 70 -0.04 8.75 15.90
N PHE A 71 0.86 9.30 15.08
CA PHE A 71 0.72 9.30 13.63
C PHE A 71 2.05 9.28 12.89
N LEU A 72 2.02 8.75 11.67
CA LEU A 72 3.14 8.81 10.74
C LEU A 72 3.06 10.08 9.88
N VAL A 73 4.21 10.71 9.66
CA VAL A 73 4.37 11.83 8.73
C VAL A 73 5.06 11.31 7.48
N MET A 74 4.38 11.39 6.35
CA MET A 74 4.85 10.79 5.09
C MET A 74 4.83 11.79 3.94
N GLU A 75 5.54 11.44 2.87
CA GLU A 75 5.45 12.11 1.57
C GLU A 75 3.98 12.17 1.11
N PHE A 76 3.52 13.36 0.75
CA PHE A 76 2.26 13.49 0.04
C PHE A 76 2.50 13.29 -1.46
N VAL A 77 1.84 12.30 -2.04
CA VAL A 77 1.88 12.03 -3.47
C VAL A 77 0.74 12.74 -4.16
N GLU A 78 1.07 13.77 -4.94
CA GLU A 78 0.09 14.48 -5.76
C GLU A 78 -0.24 13.66 -7.01
N GLY A 79 -1.22 12.77 -6.88
CA GLY A 79 -1.61 11.82 -7.91
C GLY A 79 -2.81 10.98 -7.50
N ALA A 80 -3.01 9.86 -8.18
CA ALA A 80 -4.10 8.93 -7.90
C ALA A 80 -3.58 7.49 -7.76
N SER A 81 -4.30 6.64 -7.03
CA SER A 81 -3.98 5.22 -6.96
C SER A 81 -4.31 4.51 -8.28
N LEU A 82 -3.63 3.39 -8.56
CA LEU A 82 -3.97 2.56 -9.72
C LEU A 82 -5.42 2.05 -9.65
N HIS A 83 -5.95 1.88 -8.44
CA HIS A 83 -7.37 1.56 -8.26
C HIS A 83 -8.27 2.66 -8.82
N THR A 84 -8.05 3.92 -8.44
CA THR A 84 -8.81 5.08 -8.92
C THR A 84 -8.65 5.24 -10.43
N LEU A 85 -7.40 5.25 -10.93
CA LEU A 85 -7.10 5.39 -12.34
C LEU A 85 -7.75 4.29 -13.20
N ARG A 86 -7.87 3.07 -12.67
CA ARG A 86 -8.57 1.97 -13.33
C ARG A 86 -10.06 2.25 -13.47
N LEU A 87 -10.70 2.73 -12.41
CA LEU A 87 -12.14 3.02 -12.40
C LEU A 87 -12.52 4.18 -13.34
N GLU A 88 -11.61 5.10 -13.60
CA GLU A 88 -11.80 6.22 -14.55
C GLU A 88 -11.73 5.79 -16.02
N ARG A 89 -11.24 4.58 -16.32
CA ARG A 89 -11.13 4.05 -17.68
C ARG A 89 -12.46 3.46 -18.15
N ALA A 90 -12.79 3.65 -19.42
CA ALA A 90 -14.06 3.24 -20.00
C ALA A 90 -14.35 1.72 -19.81
N ALA A 91 -13.32 0.85 -19.93
CA ALA A 91 -13.45 -0.59 -19.73
C ALA A 91 -13.00 -1.06 -18.35
N THR A 92 -12.63 -0.15 -17.45
CA THR A 92 -12.03 -0.43 -16.14
C THR A 92 -10.80 -1.35 -16.21
N VAL A 93 -10.06 -1.32 -17.31
CA VAL A 93 -8.83 -2.06 -17.55
C VAL A 93 -7.75 -1.14 -18.11
N PHE A 94 -6.50 -1.51 -17.88
CA PHE A 94 -5.34 -0.88 -18.53
C PHE A 94 -4.95 -1.62 -19.79
N THR A 95 -4.42 -0.90 -20.78
CA THR A 95 -3.68 -1.52 -21.87
C THR A 95 -2.29 -1.95 -21.41
N TRP A 96 -1.68 -2.91 -22.12
CA TRP A 96 -0.31 -3.29 -21.83
C TRP A 96 0.68 -2.13 -21.98
N ALA A 97 0.47 -1.29 -22.98
CA ALA A 97 1.31 -0.11 -23.23
C ALA A 97 1.31 0.86 -22.02
N ASP A 98 0.17 1.06 -21.37
CA ASP A 98 0.06 1.90 -20.18
C ASP A 98 0.70 1.27 -18.95
N LEU A 99 0.53 -0.05 -18.78
CA LEU A 99 1.01 -0.75 -17.58
C LEU A 99 2.50 -1.03 -17.59
N ARG A 100 3.09 -1.32 -18.74
CA ARG A 100 4.51 -1.71 -18.86
C ARG A 100 5.46 -0.77 -18.10
N PRO A 101 5.43 0.57 -18.29
CA PRO A 101 6.32 1.49 -17.58
C PRO A 101 6.01 1.57 -16.07
N ILE A 102 4.77 1.36 -15.67
CA ILE A 102 4.34 1.35 -14.26
C ILE A 102 4.88 0.11 -13.55
N ILE A 103 4.74 -1.06 -14.18
CA ILE A 103 5.17 -2.34 -13.59
C ILE A 103 6.69 -2.36 -13.39
N LEU A 104 7.47 -1.81 -14.32
CA LEU A 104 8.92 -1.76 -14.18
C LEU A 104 9.35 -0.91 -12.97
N GLN A 105 8.70 0.23 -12.74
CA GLN A 105 8.94 1.05 -11.58
C GLN A 105 8.51 0.34 -10.28
N LEU A 106 7.37 -0.36 -10.31
CA LEU A 106 6.87 -1.15 -9.18
C LEU A 106 7.83 -2.30 -8.84
N CYS A 107 8.33 -3.03 -9.84
CA CYS A 107 9.33 -4.07 -9.64
C CYS A 107 10.62 -3.51 -9.02
N SER A 108 11.04 -2.30 -9.43
CA SER A 108 12.22 -1.62 -8.85
C SER A 108 11.99 -1.29 -7.36
N ALA A 109 10.80 -0.81 -6.99
CA ALA A 109 10.44 -0.52 -5.60
C ALA A 109 10.44 -1.79 -4.74
N LEU A 110 9.78 -2.85 -5.20
CA LEU A 110 9.69 -4.12 -4.49
C LEU A 110 11.06 -4.82 -4.37
N ASP A 111 11.88 -4.80 -5.43
CA ASP A 111 13.23 -5.37 -5.39
C ASP A 111 14.11 -4.67 -4.34
N HIS A 112 13.98 -3.33 -4.24
CA HIS A 112 14.66 -2.56 -3.19
C HIS A 112 14.17 -2.93 -1.78
N ALA A 113 12.84 -3.03 -1.58
CA ALA A 113 12.27 -3.41 -0.29
C ALA A 113 12.71 -4.82 0.12
N HIS A 114 12.68 -5.78 -0.80
CA HIS A 114 13.11 -7.16 -0.55
C HIS A 114 14.62 -7.27 -0.24
N ALA A 115 15.46 -6.44 -0.88
CA ALA A 115 16.89 -6.37 -0.58
C ALA A 115 17.17 -5.86 0.85
N GLU A 116 16.30 -5.00 1.38
CA GLU A 116 16.34 -4.51 2.76
C GLU A 116 15.57 -5.43 3.74
N ALA A 117 15.20 -6.63 3.30
CA ALA A 117 14.41 -7.62 4.05
C ALA A 117 13.03 -7.10 4.52
N VAL A 118 12.42 -6.18 3.77
CA VAL A 118 11.07 -5.67 3.99
C VAL A 118 10.13 -6.32 2.98
N ILE A 119 9.07 -6.96 3.50
CA ILE A 119 7.99 -7.56 2.71
C ILE A 119 6.78 -6.64 2.82
N HIS A 120 6.11 -6.35 1.68
CA HIS A 120 5.01 -5.40 1.62
C HIS A 120 3.74 -5.91 2.28
N ARG A 121 3.35 -7.16 2.03
CA ARG A 121 2.22 -7.89 2.62
C ARG A 121 0.81 -7.43 2.22
N ASP A 122 0.63 -6.19 1.78
CA ASP A 122 -0.66 -5.63 1.33
C ASP A 122 -0.55 -4.97 -0.05
N LEU A 123 0.12 -5.63 -0.99
CA LEU A 123 0.27 -5.12 -2.34
C LEU A 123 -1.05 -5.26 -3.11
N LYS A 124 -1.61 -4.09 -3.50
CA LYS A 124 -2.86 -4.00 -4.26
C LYS A 124 -2.91 -2.67 -5.03
N PRO A 125 -3.79 -2.53 -6.05
CA PRO A 125 -3.89 -1.29 -6.83
C PRO A 125 -4.13 -0.02 -6.01
N ALA A 126 -4.78 -0.13 -4.85
CA ALA A 126 -5.06 1.01 -3.97
C ALA A 126 -3.78 1.58 -3.31
N ASN A 127 -2.75 0.75 -3.10
CA ASN A 127 -1.50 1.14 -2.44
C ASN A 127 -0.40 1.53 -3.45
N ILE A 128 -0.71 1.60 -4.75
CA ILE A 128 0.22 2.01 -5.81
C ILE A 128 -0.26 3.34 -6.36
N MET A 129 0.42 4.42 -5.98
CA MET A 129 0.12 5.77 -6.44
C MET A 129 0.90 6.08 -7.72
N VAL A 130 0.30 6.87 -8.61
CA VAL A 130 0.97 7.42 -9.80
C VAL A 130 0.78 8.93 -9.77
N ASP A 131 1.90 9.66 -9.79
CA ASP A 131 1.88 11.13 -9.82
C ASP A 131 1.61 11.67 -11.23
N GLN A 132 1.44 12.98 -11.34
CA GLN A 132 1.15 13.66 -12.61
C GLN A 132 2.27 13.50 -13.65
N ALA A 133 3.50 13.17 -13.23
CA ALA A 133 4.63 12.91 -14.11
C ALA A 133 4.76 11.42 -14.51
N GLY A 134 3.82 10.56 -14.11
CA GLY A 134 3.83 9.12 -14.38
C GLY A 134 4.81 8.34 -13.49
N ARG A 135 5.27 8.91 -12.37
CA ARG A 135 6.15 8.23 -11.42
C ARG A 135 5.32 7.41 -10.44
N VAL A 136 5.70 6.15 -10.27
CA VAL A 136 5.08 5.25 -9.30
C VAL A 136 5.60 5.55 -7.90
N ARG A 137 4.71 5.54 -6.93
CA ARG A 137 4.98 5.61 -5.49
C ARG A 137 4.24 4.48 -4.79
N LEU A 138 4.99 3.51 -4.29
CA LEU A 138 4.47 2.39 -3.51
C LEU A 138 4.27 2.85 -2.06
N ALA A 139 3.04 2.76 -1.57
CA ALA A 139 2.62 3.18 -0.24
C ALA A 139 2.30 1.97 0.66
N ASP A 140 2.17 2.21 1.96
CA ASP A 140 1.69 1.24 2.96
C ASP A 140 2.51 -0.06 3.05
N LEU A 141 3.85 0.07 3.12
CA LEU A 141 4.76 -1.04 3.34
C LEU A 141 4.68 -1.54 4.80
N GLY A 142 4.15 -2.73 4.99
CA GLY A 142 4.38 -3.52 6.20
C GLY A 142 3.36 -3.47 7.35
N ILE A 143 2.33 -2.59 7.35
CA ILE A 143 1.39 -2.50 8.50
C ILE A 143 0.37 -3.62 8.54
N SER A 144 -0.07 -4.10 7.39
CA SER A 144 -1.30 -4.90 7.28
C SER A 144 -1.18 -6.32 7.80
N ALA A 145 0.01 -6.78 8.17
CA ALA A 145 0.24 -8.18 8.49
C ALA A 145 -0.13 -8.61 9.90
N SER A 146 -0.22 -7.66 10.82
CA SER A 146 -0.64 -7.97 12.19
C SER A 146 -2.14 -7.77 12.42
N LEU A 147 -2.86 -7.22 11.42
CA LEU A 147 -4.32 -7.18 11.42
C LEU A 147 -4.95 -8.57 11.20
N ASP A 148 -4.14 -9.59 10.97
CA ASP A 148 -4.54 -11.01 10.97
C ASP A 148 -4.67 -11.62 12.37
N ASP A 149 -4.62 -10.80 13.43
CA ASP A 149 -4.95 -11.23 14.77
C ASP A 149 -6.41 -11.73 14.81
N PRO A 150 -6.67 -12.92 15.41
CA PRO A 150 -8.02 -13.44 15.64
C PRO A 150 -8.99 -12.43 16.30
N TYR A 151 -8.45 -11.42 16.96
CA TYR A 151 -9.21 -10.36 17.61
C TYR A 151 -9.93 -9.43 16.61
N THR A 152 -9.33 -9.10 15.49
CA THR A 152 -9.96 -8.29 14.42
C THR A 152 -11.04 -9.06 13.68
N GLU A 153 -10.92 -10.37 13.59
CA GLU A 153 -11.96 -11.25 13.04
C GLU A 153 -13.17 -11.32 13.98
N LEU A 154 -12.93 -11.41 15.29
CA LEU A 154 -13.98 -11.50 16.31
C LEU A 154 -14.82 -10.20 16.42
N LEU A 155 -14.22 -9.04 16.15
CA LEU A 155 -14.88 -7.74 16.22
C LEU A 155 -15.66 -7.35 14.97
N GLY A 156 -15.67 -8.20 13.92
CA GLY A 156 -16.39 -7.91 12.66
C GLY A 156 -15.83 -6.68 11.91
N MET A 157 -14.62 -6.23 12.27
CA MET A 157 -14.01 -4.99 11.76
C MET A 157 -13.35 -5.17 10.39
N ARG A 158 -13.45 -6.36 9.79
CA ARG A 158 -12.92 -6.63 8.46
C ARG A 158 -13.90 -6.16 7.39
N ASP A 159 -13.61 -5.03 6.77
CA ASP A 159 -13.95 -4.87 5.35
C ASP A 159 -12.88 -5.59 4.49
N THR A 160 -12.72 -6.90 4.83
CA THR A 160 -11.64 -7.77 4.34
C THR A 160 -11.85 -8.22 2.91
N ARG A 161 -13.07 -8.05 2.35
CA ARG A 161 -13.42 -8.55 1.02
C ARG A 161 -12.47 -8.02 -0.07
N GLY A 162 -11.97 -6.78 0.05
CA GLY A 162 -11.05 -6.19 -0.92
C GLY A 162 -9.61 -6.65 -0.79
N THR A 163 -9.11 -6.97 0.40
CA THR A 163 -7.71 -7.32 0.64
C THR A 163 -7.44 -8.81 0.43
N VAL A 164 -8.34 -9.69 0.88
CA VAL A 164 -8.20 -11.16 0.75
C VAL A 164 -7.98 -11.60 -0.71
N THR A 165 -8.54 -10.88 -1.69
CA THR A 165 -8.40 -11.22 -3.11
C THR A 165 -6.99 -11.08 -3.67
N PHE A 166 -6.08 -10.42 -2.94
CA PHE A 166 -4.66 -10.23 -3.30
C PHE A 166 -3.71 -11.06 -2.44
N MET A 167 -4.18 -11.63 -1.32
CA MET A 167 -3.36 -12.45 -0.42
C MET A 167 -2.92 -13.73 -1.11
N SER A 168 -1.70 -14.20 -0.77
CA SER A 168 -1.25 -15.54 -1.14
C SER A 168 -2.01 -16.59 -0.32
N PRO A 169 -2.10 -17.86 -0.78
CA PRO A 169 -2.62 -18.96 0.03
C PRO A 169 -1.92 -19.07 1.38
N GLN A 170 -0.58 -18.94 1.42
CA GLN A 170 0.25 -19.04 2.62
C GLN A 170 -0.04 -17.90 3.59
N GLN A 171 -0.14 -16.69 3.07
CA GLN A 171 -0.51 -15.53 3.88
C GLN A 171 -1.92 -15.68 4.49
N HIS A 172 -2.87 -16.23 3.73
CA HIS A 172 -4.22 -16.51 4.22
C HIS A 172 -4.23 -17.58 5.31
N GLU A 173 -3.31 -18.55 5.28
CA GLU A 173 -3.11 -19.59 6.30
C GLU A 173 -2.33 -19.09 7.52
N GLY A 174 -1.87 -17.83 7.52
CA GLY A 174 -1.12 -17.23 8.63
C GLY A 174 0.34 -17.70 8.69
N GLU A 175 0.90 -18.18 7.58
CA GLU A 175 2.31 -18.52 7.53
C GLU A 175 3.20 -17.28 7.69
N PRO A 176 4.44 -17.45 8.17
CA PRO A 176 5.39 -16.36 8.26
C PRO A 176 5.61 -15.69 6.89
N PRO A 177 5.61 -14.35 6.83
CA PRO A 177 5.70 -13.61 5.57
C PRO A 177 6.95 -13.94 4.77
N GLN A 178 6.78 -14.08 3.46
CA GLN A 178 7.84 -14.38 2.51
C GLN A 178 7.78 -13.46 1.29
N VAL A 179 8.90 -13.29 0.61
CA VAL A 179 8.98 -12.56 -0.67
C VAL A 179 8.01 -13.13 -1.72
N SER A 180 7.76 -14.44 -1.67
CA SER A 180 6.81 -15.13 -2.55
C SER A 180 5.35 -14.68 -2.37
N ASP A 181 5.00 -14.08 -1.21
CA ASP A 181 3.66 -13.53 -0.98
C ASP A 181 3.47 -12.22 -1.74
N ASP A 182 4.47 -11.34 -1.72
CA ASP A 182 4.46 -10.12 -2.54
C ASP A 182 4.45 -10.44 -4.04
N ILE A 183 5.14 -11.51 -4.47
CA ILE A 183 5.13 -11.96 -5.85
C ILE A 183 3.73 -12.43 -6.27
N TYR A 184 3.02 -13.16 -5.40
CA TYR A 184 1.64 -13.54 -5.63
C TYR A 184 0.73 -12.31 -5.71
N ALA A 185 0.83 -11.40 -4.74
CA ALA A 185 0.04 -10.17 -4.68
C ALA A 185 0.31 -9.25 -5.89
N LEU A 186 1.56 -9.20 -6.38
CA LEU A 186 1.90 -8.54 -7.63
C LEU A 186 1.19 -9.18 -8.81
N GLY A 187 1.19 -10.52 -8.91
CA GLY A 187 0.44 -11.26 -9.92
C GLY A 187 -1.06 -10.95 -9.89
N ALA A 188 -1.67 -10.93 -8.69
CA ALA A 188 -3.10 -10.61 -8.50
C ALA A 188 -3.41 -9.15 -8.86
N THR A 189 -2.52 -8.23 -8.50
CA THR A 189 -2.61 -6.81 -8.85
C THR A 189 -2.57 -6.62 -10.37
N LEU A 190 -1.60 -7.22 -11.06
CA LEU A 190 -1.49 -7.13 -12.51
C LEU A 190 -2.67 -7.76 -13.23
N TYR A 191 -3.15 -8.89 -12.73
CA TYR A 191 -4.34 -9.54 -13.25
C TYR A 191 -5.56 -8.63 -13.16
N GLU A 192 -5.80 -7.97 -12.01
CA GLU A 192 -6.92 -7.04 -11.87
C GLU A 192 -6.77 -5.82 -12.80
N LEU A 193 -5.59 -5.25 -12.91
CA LEU A 193 -5.37 -4.09 -13.77
C LEU A 193 -5.60 -4.40 -15.25
N LEU A 194 -5.27 -5.62 -15.69
CA LEU A 194 -5.49 -6.10 -17.07
C LEU A 194 -6.91 -6.59 -17.32
N CYS A 195 -7.53 -7.27 -16.34
CA CYS A 195 -8.83 -7.93 -16.52
C CYS A 195 -10.01 -7.16 -15.90
N GLY A 196 -9.75 -6.08 -15.13
CA GLY A 196 -10.75 -5.27 -14.45
C GLY A 196 -11.38 -5.93 -13.20
N VAL A 197 -10.95 -7.13 -12.85
CA VAL A 197 -11.34 -7.87 -11.63
C VAL A 197 -10.18 -8.72 -11.14
N PRO A 198 -10.05 -8.96 -9.83
CA PRO A 198 -9.04 -9.88 -9.31
C PRO A 198 -9.22 -11.31 -9.82
N PRO A 199 -8.22 -12.20 -9.67
CA PRO A 199 -8.30 -13.59 -10.08
C PRO A 199 -9.52 -14.31 -9.48
N PHE A 200 -9.78 -14.05 -8.20
CA PHE A 200 -10.89 -14.59 -7.43
C PHE A 200 -11.69 -13.45 -6.80
N HIS A 201 -12.96 -13.28 -7.16
CA HIS A 201 -13.75 -12.12 -6.73
C HIS A 201 -15.24 -12.45 -6.47
N THR A 202 -15.68 -13.67 -6.72
CA THR A 202 -17.06 -14.13 -6.50
C THR A 202 -17.07 -15.54 -5.93
N GLY A 203 -18.13 -15.90 -5.19
CA GLY A 203 -18.27 -17.21 -4.58
C GLY A 203 -17.39 -17.40 -3.33
N ASP A 204 -16.97 -18.63 -3.08
CA ASP A 204 -16.07 -18.98 -1.97
C ASP A 204 -14.61 -18.61 -2.34
N ILE A 205 -14.22 -17.39 -2.01
CA ILE A 205 -12.88 -16.85 -2.33
C ILE A 205 -11.80 -17.62 -1.57
N GLN A 206 -12.05 -18.05 -0.33
CA GLN A 206 -11.07 -18.78 0.47
C GLN A 206 -10.74 -20.13 -0.18
N HIS A 207 -11.75 -20.90 -0.54
CA HIS A 207 -11.56 -22.15 -1.27
C HIS A 207 -10.85 -21.93 -2.62
N GLN A 208 -11.24 -20.90 -3.37
CA GLN A 208 -10.61 -20.60 -4.65
C GLN A 208 -9.15 -20.19 -4.51
N LEU A 209 -8.84 -19.42 -3.47
CA LEU A 209 -7.48 -19.01 -3.15
C LEU A 209 -6.58 -20.23 -2.91
N GLN A 210 -7.07 -21.25 -2.24
CA GLN A 210 -6.29 -22.45 -1.89
C GLN A 210 -6.24 -23.50 -3.01
N ALA A 211 -7.39 -23.79 -3.66
CA ALA A 211 -7.54 -24.99 -4.47
C ALA A 211 -7.81 -24.74 -5.96
N VAL A 212 -8.31 -23.55 -6.36
CA VAL A 212 -8.73 -23.32 -7.73
C VAL A 212 -7.65 -22.55 -8.52
N PRO A 213 -7.19 -23.04 -9.68
CA PRO A 213 -6.29 -22.27 -10.53
C PRO A 213 -7.01 -21.02 -11.06
N PRO A 214 -6.31 -19.86 -11.16
CA PRO A 214 -6.89 -18.65 -11.73
C PRO A 214 -7.19 -18.85 -13.21
N GLN A 215 -8.28 -18.23 -13.69
CA GLN A 215 -8.62 -18.24 -15.11
C GLN A 215 -7.53 -17.51 -15.91
N PRO A 216 -7.09 -18.02 -17.08
CA PRO A 216 -6.13 -17.34 -17.94
C PRO A 216 -6.61 -15.94 -18.35
N ILE A 217 -5.67 -14.97 -18.42
CA ILE A 217 -5.95 -13.57 -18.76
C ILE A 217 -6.72 -13.44 -20.07
N GLU A 218 -6.26 -14.11 -21.12
CA GLU A 218 -6.91 -14.09 -22.43
C GLU A 218 -8.36 -14.60 -22.37
N ALA A 219 -8.61 -15.70 -21.63
CA ALA A 219 -9.94 -16.25 -21.45
C ALA A 219 -10.86 -15.27 -20.70
N ARG A 220 -10.35 -14.62 -19.66
CA ARG A 220 -11.09 -13.60 -18.90
C ARG A 220 -11.44 -12.38 -19.75
N LEU A 221 -10.52 -11.88 -20.55
CA LEU A 221 -10.76 -10.75 -21.45
C LEU A 221 -11.74 -11.11 -22.56
N LYS A 222 -11.67 -12.35 -23.10
CA LYS A 222 -12.62 -12.86 -24.09
C LYS A 222 -14.06 -12.91 -23.57
N GLU A 223 -14.26 -13.33 -22.31
CA GLU A 223 -15.58 -13.30 -21.66
C GLU A 223 -16.14 -11.87 -21.56
N LYS A 224 -15.26 -10.90 -21.33
CA LYS A 224 -15.63 -9.48 -21.28
C LYS A 224 -15.67 -8.79 -22.65
N GLN A 225 -15.43 -9.52 -23.73
CA GLN A 225 -15.35 -8.99 -25.10
C GLN A 225 -14.30 -7.88 -25.25
N LEU A 226 -13.21 -7.97 -24.50
CA LEU A 226 -12.10 -7.04 -24.53
C LEU A 226 -10.90 -7.64 -25.28
N PRO A 227 -10.13 -6.81 -26.03
CA PRO A 227 -8.91 -7.26 -26.69
C PRO A 227 -7.84 -7.60 -25.65
N CYS A 228 -7.01 -8.61 -25.95
CA CYS A 228 -5.81 -8.92 -25.18
C CYS A 228 -4.58 -8.41 -25.92
N ASP A 229 -3.97 -7.33 -25.45
CA ASP A 229 -2.75 -6.73 -26.01
C ASP A 229 -1.49 -7.09 -25.22
N THR A 230 -1.65 -7.86 -24.13
CA THR A 230 -0.55 -8.30 -23.27
C THR A 230 0.25 -9.42 -23.95
N PRO A 231 1.59 -9.30 -24.09
CA PRO A 231 2.42 -10.35 -24.69
C PRO A 231 2.28 -11.70 -23.96
N VAL A 232 2.22 -12.79 -24.70
CA VAL A 232 2.07 -14.15 -24.16
C VAL A 232 3.09 -14.47 -23.06
N PRO A 233 4.41 -14.18 -23.19
CA PRO A 233 5.37 -14.46 -22.13
C PRO A 233 5.05 -13.71 -20.81
N VAL A 234 4.47 -12.50 -20.91
CA VAL A 234 4.07 -11.72 -19.74
C VAL A 234 2.84 -12.34 -19.08
N GLN A 235 1.85 -12.74 -19.87
CA GLN A 235 0.67 -13.45 -19.35
C GLN A 235 1.09 -14.72 -18.60
N GLU A 236 1.97 -15.55 -19.19
CA GLU A 236 2.49 -16.76 -18.55
C GLU A 236 3.23 -16.46 -17.25
N MET A 237 4.02 -15.37 -17.21
CA MET A 237 4.74 -14.95 -16.02
C MET A 237 3.78 -14.50 -14.90
N ILE A 238 2.73 -13.72 -15.23
CA ILE A 238 1.68 -13.34 -14.28
C ILE A 238 0.97 -14.58 -13.73
N MET A 239 0.64 -15.54 -14.59
CA MET A 239 0.01 -16.79 -14.16
C MET A 239 0.92 -17.64 -13.28
N LYS A 240 2.24 -17.61 -13.50
CA LYS A 240 3.23 -18.23 -12.59
C LYS A 240 3.27 -17.55 -11.22
N CYS A 241 3.18 -16.21 -11.17
CA CYS A 241 3.08 -15.49 -9.89
C CYS A 241 1.88 -15.97 -9.06
N LEU A 242 0.77 -16.32 -9.72
CA LEU A 242 -0.48 -16.77 -9.09
C LEU A 242 -0.51 -18.27 -8.74
N ASN A 243 0.62 -18.98 -8.87
CA ASN A 243 0.67 -20.40 -8.51
C ASN A 243 0.44 -20.58 -7.00
N LYS A 244 -0.28 -21.64 -6.63
CA LYS A 244 -0.56 -21.95 -5.22
C LYS A 244 0.69 -22.38 -4.47
N ASP A 245 1.54 -23.18 -5.13
CA ASP A 245 2.86 -23.57 -4.61
C ASP A 245 3.86 -22.41 -4.78
N PRO A 246 4.38 -21.86 -3.68
CA PRO A 246 5.35 -20.76 -3.72
C PRO A 246 6.65 -21.14 -4.43
N ALA A 247 7.04 -22.42 -4.47
CA ALA A 247 8.24 -22.88 -5.14
C ALA A 247 8.17 -22.79 -6.68
N ILE A 248 6.97 -22.72 -7.25
CA ILE A 248 6.75 -22.58 -8.69
C ILE A 248 6.73 -21.09 -9.10
N ARG A 249 6.47 -20.19 -8.16
CA ARG A 249 6.47 -18.74 -8.42
C ARG A 249 7.87 -18.27 -8.84
N PRO A 250 7.99 -17.13 -9.54
CA PRO A 250 9.28 -16.51 -9.78
C PRO A 250 10.05 -16.28 -8.47
N VAL A 251 11.36 -16.51 -8.49
CA VAL A 251 12.22 -16.36 -7.29
C VAL A 251 12.39 -14.91 -6.83
N SER A 252 12.06 -13.94 -7.69
CA SER A 252 12.16 -12.52 -7.38
C SER A 252 11.29 -11.70 -8.34
N VAL A 253 10.95 -10.48 -7.96
CA VAL A 253 10.26 -9.51 -8.85
C VAL A 253 11.14 -9.11 -10.03
N ARG A 254 12.47 -9.22 -9.90
CA ARG A 254 13.43 -9.01 -10.98
C ARG A 254 13.23 -9.99 -12.14
N ALA A 255 12.86 -11.24 -11.84
CA ALA A 255 12.57 -12.22 -12.88
C ALA A 255 11.35 -11.82 -13.73
N LEU A 256 10.33 -11.21 -13.13
CA LEU A 256 9.21 -10.63 -13.86
C LEU A 256 9.66 -9.43 -14.71
N ALA A 257 10.44 -8.52 -14.14
CA ALA A 257 10.96 -7.35 -14.87
C ALA A 257 11.79 -7.74 -16.09
N GLN A 258 12.57 -8.84 -16.03
CA GLN A 258 13.34 -9.36 -17.16
C GLN A 258 12.46 -9.83 -18.32
N VAL A 259 11.30 -10.42 -18.04
CA VAL A 259 10.34 -10.83 -19.10
C VAL A 259 9.65 -9.61 -19.72
N ILE A 260 9.37 -8.58 -18.89
CA ILE A 260 8.71 -7.34 -19.34
C ILE A 260 9.63 -6.48 -20.21
N ALA A 261 10.91 -6.39 -19.88
CA ALA A 261 11.89 -5.54 -20.55
C ALA A 261 13.28 -6.20 -20.53
N PRO A 262 13.51 -7.22 -21.37
CA PRO A 262 14.80 -7.91 -21.42
C PRO A 262 15.96 -6.97 -21.79
N GLU A 263 15.69 -5.93 -22.57
CA GLU A 263 16.68 -4.94 -23.01
C GLU A 263 17.07 -3.93 -21.92
N VAL A 264 16.21 -3.66 -20.94
CA VAL A 264 16.43 -2.58 -19.94
C VAL A 264 17.11 -3.12 -18.68
N VAL A 265 16.88 -4.38 -18.33
CA VAL A 265 17.40 -4.99 -17.09
C VAL A 265 18.93 -5.13 -17.13
N THR A 266 19.54 -5.12 -18.32
CA THR A 266 20.99 -5.26 -18.47
C THR A 266 21.75 -4.00 -18.04
N GLN A 267 21.11 -2.84 -17.87
CA GLN A 267 21.85 -1.60 -17.69
C GLN A 267 21.46 -0.65 -16.54
N SER A 268 20.28 -0.67 -15.91
CA SER A 268 20.00 0.47 -15.03
C SER A 268 18.89 0.39 -13.97
N LEU A 269 17.93 -0.51 -14.03
CA LEU A 269 16.79 -0.45 -13.09
C LEU A 269 17.13 -0.90 -11.66
N PHE A 270 18.21 -1.65 -11.50
CA PHE A 270 18.64 -2.25 -10.23
C PHE A 270 20.07 -1.81 -9.85
N LEU A 271 20.46 -0.59 -10.24
CA LEU A 271 21.71 -0.01 -9.74
C LEU A 271 21.62 0.14 -8.23
N THR A 272 22.60 -0.44 -7.56
CA THR A 272 22.89 -0.16 -6.14
C THR A 272 22.86 1.34 -5.89
N PRO A 273 22.30 1.81 -4.78
CA PRO A 273 22.36 3.22 -4.43
C PRO A 273 23.82 3.69 -4.48
N PRO A 274 24.06 4.94 -4.90
CA PRO A 274 25.43 5.47 -4.88
C PRO A 274 25.99 5.28 -3.47
N PRO A 275 27.29 4.95 -3.34
CA PRO A 275 27.89 4.73 -2.04
C PRO A 275 27.56 5.95 -1.18
N THR A 276 26.94 5.73 -0.06
CA THR A 276 26.59 6.73 0.93
C THR A 276 27.83 7.57 1.17
N ALA A 277 27.86 8.78 0.65
CA ALA A 277 28.86 9.76 1.08
C ALA A 277 28.70 9.84 2.58
N THR A 278 29.70 9.36 3.29
CA THR A 278 29.84 9.47 4.74
C THR A 278 29.79 10.96 5.04
N ARG A 279 28.58 11.50 5.26
CA ARG A 279 28.42 12.79 5.87
C ARG A 279 28.95 12.63 7.30
N SER A 280 30.20 13.04 7.50
CA SER A 280 30.73 13.29 8.82
C SER A 280 29.73 14.20 9.55
N ALA A 281 29.08 13.63 10.57
CA ALA A 281 28.16 14.34 11.43
C ALA A 281 28.91 15.54 12.05
N PRO A 282 28.42 16.77 11.95
CA PRO A 282 28.94 17.85 12.77
C PRO A 282 28.55 17.52 14.21
N ALA A 283 29.54 17.55 15.09
CA ALA A 283 29.35 17.40 16.53
C ALA A 283 28.40 18.52 17.02
N HIS A 284 27.16 18.18 17.27
CA HIS A 284 26.21 19.07 17.93
C HIS A 284 26.47 19.07 19.44
N THR A 285 27.15 20.11 19.89
CA THR A 285 27.09 20.54 21.28
C THR A 285 25.66 20.90 21.65
N GLY A 286 25.11 20.17 22.63
CA GLY A 286 23.73 20.29 23.03
C GLY A 286 23.30 21.66 23.48
N LYS A 287 22.23 22.17 22.92
CA LYS A 287 21.28 23.06 23.59
C LYS A 287 19.92 22.40 23.52
N ARG A 288 19.40 22.02 24.67
CA ARG A 288 17.99 21.58 24.86
C ARG A 288 17.07 22.67 24.30
N GLY A 289 16.52 22.47 23.13
CA GLY A 289 15.49 23.32 22.53
C GLY A 289 14.12 22.89 23.03
N THR A 290 13.35 23.85 23.47
CA THR A 290 11.97 23.78 23.98
C THR A 290 11.05 23.06 23.02
N ARG A 291 10.26 22.09 23.58
CA ARG A 291 9.17 21.36 22.94
C ARG A 291 8.22 22.34 22.22
N GLY A 292 8.06 22.18 20.92
CA GLY A 292 7.06 22.90 20.13
C GLY A 292 5.67 22.42 20.53
N ARG A 293 4.90 23.26 21.21
CA ARG A 293 3.46 23.11 21.39
C ARG A 293 2.76 23.51 20.10
N PHE A 294 1.84 22.70 19.59
CA PHE A 294 0.87 23.18 18.59
C PHE A 294 0.17 24.45 19.11
N SER A 295 -0.15 25.38 18.21
CA SER A 295 -0.78 26.62 18.64
C SER A 295 -2.14 26.32 19.28
N LYS A 296 -2.53 27.14 20.27
CA LYS A 296 -3.84 27.01 20.92
C LYS A 296 -5.00 27.04 19.91
N GLU A 297 -4.82 27.67 18.79
CA GLU A 297 -5.77 27.79 17.68
C GLU A 297 -6.03 26.44 17.02
N PHE A 298 -5.01 25.58 16.87
CA PHE A 298 -5.18 24.22 16.34
C PHE A 298 -6.13 23.39 17.23
N TYR A 299 -5.95 23.46 18.56
CA TYR A 299 -6.85 22.74 19.49
C TYR A 299 -8.27 23.31 19.47
N ILE A 300 -8.43 24.62 19.31
CA ILE A 300 -9.77 25.25 19.22
C ILE A 300 -10.49 24.78 17.95
N VAL A 301 -9.82 24.74 16.81
CA VAL A 301 -10.43 24.26 15.54
C VAL A 301 -10.82 22.79 15.63
N MET A 302 -10.00 21.93 16.23
CA MET A 302 -10.32 20.50 16.41
C MET A 302 -11.50 20.29 17.38
N LEU A 303 -11.57 21.06 18.47
CA LEU A 303 -12.70 21.02 19.42
C LEU A 303 -14.01 21.49 18.78
N VAL A 304 -13.96 22.54 17.95
CA VAL A 304 -15.14 23.04 17.25
C VAL A 304 -15.65 22.04 16.22
N LEU A 305 -14.76 21.43 15.43
CA LEU A 305 -15.10 20.41 14.44
C LEU A 305 -15.67 19.14 15.12
N GLY A 306 -15.09 18.72 16.23
CA GLY A 306 -15.63 17.60 17.03
C GLY A 306 -17.02 17.88 17.57
N ALA A 307 -17.26 19.08 18.10
CA ALA A 307 -18.57 19.49 18.61
C ALA A 307 -19.63 19.55 17.49
N LEU A 308 -19.27 20.07 16.31
CA LEU A 308 -20.16 20.11 15.15
C LEU A 308 -20.54 18.72 14.64
N LEU A 309 -19.58 17.78 14.66
CA LEU A 309 -19.85 16.40 14.28
C LEU A 309 -20.81 15.71 15.24
N VAL A 310 -20.64 15.91 16.56
CA VAL A 310 -21.55 15.37 17.58
C VAL A 310 -22.95 15.94 17.42
N ILE A 311 -23.09 17.26 17.18
CA ILE A 311 -24.36 17.90 16.93
C ILE A 311 -25.03 17.32 15.67
N ALA A 312 -24.28 17.12 14.58
CA ALA A 312 -24.80 16.53 13.36
C ALA A 312 -25.31 15.10 13.57
N ILE A 313 -24.57 14.28 14.33
CA ILE A 313 -24.96 12.90 14.66
C ILE A 313 -26.24 12.89 15.53
N VAL A 314 -26.33 13.75 16.54
CA VAL A 314 -27.51 13.85 17.44
C VAL A 314 -28.72 14.33 16.64
N THR A 315 -28.57 15.33 15.78
CA THR A 315 -29.68 15.81 14.94
C THR A 315 -30.14 14.77 13.94
N LEU A 316 -29.23 14.02 13.32
CA LEU A 316 -29.58 12.92 12.42
C LEU A 316 -30.32 11.80 13.19
N TRP A 317 -29.87 11.47 14.38
CA TRP A 317 -30.53 10.46 15.22
C TRP A 317 -31.94 10.90 15.66
N MET A 318 -32.14 12.18 16.03
CA MET A 318 -33.46 12.72 16.34
C MET A 318 -34.41 12.76 15.14
N VAL A 319 -33.89 12.90 13.91
CA VAL A 319 -34.71 12.86 12.67
C VAL A 319 -35.09 11.44 12.31
N LEU A 320 -34.20 10.45 12.53
CA LEU A 320 -34.46 9.05 12.24
C LEU A 320 -35.30 8.33 13.31
N ALA A 321 -35.41 8.91 14.53
CA ALA A 321 -36.19 8.37 15.64
C ALA A 321 -37.64 8.90 15.67
N LYS A 322 -38.05 9.71 14.69
CA LYS A 322 -39.44 10.13 14.44
C LYS A 322 -40.04 9.33 13.27
#